data_0b53236266e253d1162724759b93cb82
#
_entry.id   0b53236266e253d1162724759b93cb82
#
_cell.length_a   1.000
_cell.length_b   1.000
_cell.length_c   1.000
_cell.angle_alpha   90.00
_cell.angle_beta   90.00
_cell.angle_gamma   90.00
#
_symmetry.space_group_name_H-M   'P 1'
#
loop_
_entity.id
_entity.type
_entity.pdbx_description
1 polymer ?
#
loop_
_entity_poly.entity_id
_entity_poly.type
_entity_poly.pdbx_seq_one_letter_code
_entity_poly.pdbx_strand_id
1 'polypeptide(L)'
;LPTASVVIVFHNEAWSTLLRTVYSVLHSSPARLLREVILVDDASTDEYLKEELDRYVEQLQIVRVVRQRERKGLITARLLGASVASGEVLTFLDAHCECECFHGWLEPLLSRIAEEPTAVVSPDIATIDLNTFEFAKPVQNGKQHSRGNFDWSLTFGWEVVPARERQRRKDETFPIKSPTFAGGLFAISRSYFEHIGSYDDQMEIWGGENVEMSFRVWQCGGQVEIIPCSVVGHVFRSKSPHTFPKGTQVISRNQVRLAEVWMDDYKEIFYRRNQQA
;
A
#
# COMPACT_ATOMS: atom_id res chain seq x y z
N LEU A 1 16.26 10.61 10.51
CA LEU A 1 15.09 10.09 9.77
C LEU A 1 13.85 10.26 10.62
N PRO A 2 12.69 10.54 10.01
CA PRO A 2 11.40 10.63 10.71
C PRO A 2 10.98 9.27 11.29
N THR A 3 10.07 9.29 12.26
CA THR A 3 9.48 8.07 12.82
C THR A 3 8.30 7.58 11.99
N ALA A 4 8.08 6.27 11.95
CA ALA A 4 6.99 5.65 11.20
C ALA A 4 5.99 4.93 12.09
N SER A 5 4.71 5.09 11.78
CA SER A 5 3.64 4.17 12.18
C SER A 5 3.35 3.22 11.02
N VAL A 6 3.46 1.93 11.26
CA VAL A 6 3.12 0.90 10.27
C VAL A 6 1.66 0.48 10.47
N VAL A 7 0.84 0.67 9.44
CA VAL A 7 -0.59 0.34 9.44
C VAL A 7 -0.83 -0.89 8.57
N ILE A 8 -1.34 -1.96 9.17
CA ILE A 8 -1.63 -3.24 8.52
C ILE A 8 -3.12 -3.51 8.62
N VAL A 9 -3.81 -3.51 7.48
CA VAL A 9 -5.25 -3.81 7.41
C VAL A 9 -5.44 -5.30 7.14
N PHE A 10 -6.35 -5.93 7.86
CA PHE A 10 -6.70 -7.34 7.63
C PHE A 10 -8.20 -7.58 7.73
N HIS A 11 -8.67 -8.61 7.05
CA HIS A 11 -9.99 -9.20 7.15
C HIS A 11 -9.89 -10.69 6.90
N ASN A 12 -10.22 -11.49 7.92
CA ASN A 12 -10.15 -12.95 7.84
C ASN A 12 -8.80 -13.48 7.29
N GLU A 13 -7.71 -12.83 7.67
CA GLU A 13 -6.37 -13.30 7.28
C GLU A 13 -5.97 -14.51 8.12
N ALA A 14 -5.18 -15.41 7.54
CA ALA A 14 -4.62 -16.54 8.27
C ALA A 14 -3.70 -16.05 9.39
N TRP A 15 -3.83 -16.64 10.59
CA TRP A 15 -3.06 -16.30 11.77
C TRP A 15 -1.55 -16.23 11.52
N SER A 16 -0.99 -17.30 10.95
CA SER A 16 0.44 -17.38 10.67
C SER A 16 0.91 -16.33 9.67
N THR A 17 0.11 -16.03 8.67
CA THR A 17 0.42 -15.02 7.64
C THR A 17 0.41 -13.63 8.23
N LEU A 18 -0.60 -13.29 9.03
CA LEU A 18 -0.69 -11.99 9.72
C LEU A 18 0.51 -11.79 10.66
N LEU A 19 0.81 -12.78 11.50
CA LEU A 19 1.94 -12.70 12.41
C LEU A 19 3.28 -12.66 11.70
N ARG A 20 3.45 -13.38 10.57
CA ARG A 20 4.66 -13.28 9.75
C ARG A 20 4.88 -11.83 9.29
N THR A 21 3.83 -11.14 8.84
CA THR A 21 3.92 -9.73 8.48
C THR A 21 4.34 -8.88 9.68
N VAL A 22 3.68 -9.03 10.82
CA VAL A 22 3.99 -8.27 12.04
C VAL A 22 5.43 -8.49 12.49
N TYR A 23 5.87 -9.73 12.59
CA TYR A 23 7.23 -10.06 13.05
C TYR A 23 8.29 -9.61 12.05
N SER A 24 8.04 -9.68 10.75
CA SER A 24 8.96 -9.14 9.76
C SER A 24 9.18 -7.64 9.93
N VAL A 25 8.11 -6.88 10.22
CA VAL A 25 8.21 -5.45 10.53
C VAL A 25 9.03 -5.20 11.81
N LEU A 26 8.71 -5.93 12.89
CA LEU A 26 9.39 -5.75 14.18
C LEU A 26 10.90 -6.06 14.11
N HIS A 27 11.26 -7.13 13.39
CA HIS A 27 12.65 -7.58 13.31
C HIS A 27 13.48 -6.80 12.28
N SER A 28 12.86 -6.31 11.20
CA SER A 28 13.57 -5.65 10.10
C SER A 28 13.56 -4.13 10.20
N SER A 29 12.95 -3.56 11.24
CA SER A 29 12.86 -2.10 11.41
C SER A 29 13.67 -1.65 12.62
N PRO A 30 14.50 -0.60 12.48
CA PRO A 30 15.20 -0.02 13.63
C PRO A 30 14.23 0.49 14.69
N ALA A 31 14.39 0.07 15.93
CA ALA A 31 13.49 0.43 17.04
C ALA A 31 13.30 1.94 17.24
N ARG A 32 14.33 2.73 16.93
CA ARG A 32 14.28 4.21 17.03
C ARG A 32 13.40 4.85 15.95
N LEU A 33 13.15 4.16 14.84
CA LEU A 33 12.37 4.66 13.70
C LEU A 33 10.94 4.09 13.69
N LEU A 34 10.73 2.90 14.22
CA LEU A 34 9.43 2.26 14.32
C LEU A 34 8.68 2.71 15.56
N ARG A 35 7.74 3.63 15.40
CA ARG A 35 6.94 4.18 16.50
C ARG A 35 5.94 3.17 17.04
N GLU A 36 5.23 2.50 16.16
CA GLU A 36 4.17 1.55 16.47
C GLU A 36 3.77 0.73 15.24
N VAL A 37 3.11 -0.40 15.48
CA VAL A 37 2.40 -1.18 14.47
C VAL A 37 0.93 -1.19 14.82
N ILE A 38 0.08 -0.74 13.91
CA ILE A 38 -1.37 -0.67 14.08
C ILE A 38 -2.01 -1.72 13.18
N LEU A 39 -2.57 -2.75 13.78
CA LEU A 39 -3.37 -3.75 13.09
C LEU A 39 -4.82 -3.26 13.03
N VAL A 40 -5.34 -3.07 11.82
CA VAL A 40 -6.72 -2.62 11.63
C VAL A 40 -7.57 -3.78 11.14
N ASP A 41 -8.49 -4.22 11.97
CA ASP A 41 -9.43 -5.28 11.66
C ASP A 41 -10.67 -4.70 10.94
N ASP A 42 -10.84 -5.07 9.69
CA ASP A 42 -12.03 -4.73 8.92
C ASP A 42 -13.16 -5.75 9.17
N ALA A 43 -13.62 -5.81 10.41
CA ALA A 43 -14.70 -6.67 10.88
C ALA A 43 -14.53 -8.16 10.51
N SER A 44 -13.39 -8.75 10.89
CA SER A 44 -13.14 -10.18 10.72
C SER A 44 -14.16 -11.01 11.49
N THR A 45 -14.55 -12.13 10.90
CA THR A 45 -15.50 -13.10 11.49
C THR A 45 -14.82 -14.30 12.12
N ASP A 46 -13.56 -14.57 11.76
CA ASP A 46 -12.77 -15.68 12.31
C ASP A 46 -12.45 -15.46 13.79
N GLU A 47 -12.81 -16.41 14.64
CA GLU A 47 -12.72 -16.29 16.09
C GLU A 47 -11.29 -16.07 16.60
N TYR A 48 -10.29 -16.71 15.96
CA TYR A 48 -8.89 -16.56 16.34
C TYR A 48 -8.34 -15.14 16.12
N LEU A 49 -9.00 -14.30 15.31
CA LEU A 49 -8.63 -12.90 15.08
C LEU A 49 -9.28 -11.93 16.08
N LYS A 50 -10.01 -12.42 17.06
CA LYS A 50 -10.69 -11.62 18.09
C LYS A 50 -9.87 -11.59 19.39
N GLU A 51 -10.41 -12.06 20.49
CA GLU A 51 -9.75 -12.03 21.80
C GLU A 51 -8.39 -12.75 21.85
N GLU A 52 -8.22 -13.80 21.05
CA GLU A 52 -6.96 -14.52 20.99
C GLU A 52 -5.85 -13.64 20.41
N LEU A 53 -6.17 -12.89 19.34
CA LEU A 53 -5.25 -11.92 18.75
C LEU A 53 -4.97 -10.77 19.74
N ASP A 54 -5.98 -10.24 20.41
CA ASP A 54 -5.80 -9.15 21.39
C ASP A 54 -4.83 -9.59 22.50
N ARG A 55 -5.04 -10.75 23.10
CA ARG A 55 -4.14 -11.31 24.14
C ARG A 55 -2.72 -11.57 23.65
N TYR A 56 -2.59 -12.00 22.39
CA TYR A 56 -1.27 -12.20 21.79
C TYR A 56 -0.52 -10.90 21.60
N VAL A 57 -1.19 -9.88 21.06
CA VAL A 57 -0.63 -8.57 20.73
C VAL A 57 -0.23 -7.79 21.98
N GLU A 58 -0.91 -7.97 23.12
CA GLU A 58 -0.52 -7.35 24.40
C GLU A 58 0.95 -7.61 24.80
N GLN A 59 1.52 -8.72 24.34
CA GLN A 59 2.92 -9.09 24.61
C GLN A 59 3.93 -8.34 23.72
N LEU A 60 3.46 -7.67 22.65
CA LEU A 60 4.29 -7.06 21.62
C LEU A 60 4.46 -5.53 21.79
N GLN A 61 4.29 -5.00 22.98
CA GLN A 61 4.51 -3.61 23.44
C GLN A 61 4.08 -2.51 22.47
N ILE A 62 4.66 -2.43 21.25
CA ILE A 62 4.39 -1.37 20.25
C ILE A 62 3.36 -1.78 19.19
N VAL A 63 2.74 -2.95 19.33
CA VAL A 63 1.68 -3.43 18.43
C VAL A 63 0.34 -3.27 19.11
N ARG A 64 -0.65 -2.77 18.38
CA ARG A 64 -2.03 -2.67 18.88
C ARG A 64 -3.05 -2.98 17.79
N VAL A 65 -4.22 -3.42 18.20
CA VAL A 65 -5.36 -3.71 17.31
C VAL A 65 -6.40 -2.59 17.44
N VAL A 66 -6.89 -2.10 16.32
CA VAL A 66 -8.08 -1.26 16.23
C VAL A 66 -9.09 -1.92 15.29
N ARG A 67 -10.39 -1.79 15.58
CA ARG A 67 -11.41 -2.57 14.89
C ARG A 67 -12.50 -1.71 14.30
N GLN A 68 -12.88 -1.97 13.05
CA GLN A 68 -14.10 -1.48 12.46
C GLN A 68 -15.27 -2.35 12.96
N ARG A 69 -16.40 -1.71 13.27
CA ARG A 69 -17.61 -2.42 13.72
C ARG A 69 -18.30 -3.20 12.60
N GLU A 70 -18.13 -2.73 11.38
CA GLU A 70 -18.73 -3.27 10.17
C GLU A 70 -17.69 -3.42 9.07
N ARG A 71 -17.92 -4.35 8.16
CA ARG A 71 -17.12 -4.53 6.94
C ARG A 71 -17.27 -3.31 6.04
N LYS A 72 -16.26 -2.44 5.99
CA LYS A 72 -16.24 -1.22 5.15
C LYS A 72 -15.17 -1.24 4.08
N GLY A 73 -14.19 -2.09 4.22
CA GLY A 73 -13.12 -2.29 3.27
C GLY A 73 -11.81 -1.59 3.60
N LEU A 74 -10.88 -1.68 2.67
CA LEU A 74 -9.49 -1.29 2.81
C LEU A 74 -9.32 0.21 3.06
N ILE A 75 -10.02 1.04 2.31
CA ILE A 75 -9.85 2.50 2.34
C ILE A 75 -10.26 3.05 3.72
N THR A 76 -11.45 2.70 4.19
CA THR A 76 -11.95 3.12 5.50
C THR A 76 -11.05 2.59 6.64
N ALA A 77 -10.57 1.35 6.52
CA ALA A 77 -9.67 0.76 7.50
C ALA A 77 -8.32 1.50 7.55
N ARG A 78 -7.75 1.86 6.41
CA ARG A 78 -6.53 2.69 6.37
C ARG A 78 -6.73 4.07 6.95
N LEU A 79 -7.86 4.71 6.67
CA LEU A 79 -8.22 6.00 7.29
C LEU A 79 -8.32 5.89 8.81
N LEU A 80 -8.92 4.82 9.33
CA LEU A 80 -8.97 4.55 10.77
C LEU A 80 -7.56 4.37 11.34
N GLY A 81 -6.71 3.57 10.71
CA GLY A 81 -5.32 3.39 11.13
C GLY A 81 -4.53 4.70 11.13
N ALA A 82 -4.67 5.51 10.08
CA ALA A 82 -4.03 6.81 9.98
C ALA A 82 -4.50 7.78 11.08
N SER A 83 -5.79 7.77 11.42
CA SER A 83 -6.37 8.68 12.42
C SER A 83 -5.84 8.46 13.85
N VAL A 84 -5.37 7.26 14.15
CA VAL A 84 -4.81 6.91 15.47
C VAL A 84 -3.28 6.81 15.48
N ALA A 85 -2.65 6.96 14.31
CA ALA A 85 -1.19 6.90 14.18
C ALA A 85 -0.51 8.12 14.78
N SER A 86 0.64 7.91 15.41
CA SER A 86 1.44 8.95 16.07
C SER A 86 2.80 9.21 15.41
N GLY A 87 3.23 8.34 14.46
CA GLY A 87 4.47 8.55 13.71
C GLY A 87 4.37 9.69 12.71
N GLU A 88 5.51 10.24 12.33
CA GLU A 88 5.60 11.33 11.36
C GLU A 88 5.32 10.84 9.93
N VAL A 89 5.54 9.56 9.69
CA VAL A 89 5.29 8.87 8.41
C VAL A 89 4.29 7.75 8.63
N LEU A 90 3.30 7.66 7.75
CA LEU A 90 2.39 6.52 7.66
C LEU A 90 2.97 5.52 6.66
N THR A 91 3.16 4.28 7.08
CA THR A 91 3.60 3.19 6.22
C THR A 91 2.53 2.11 6.20
N PHE A 92 1.88 1.94 5.05
CA PHE A 92 0.82 0.96 4.88
C PHE A 92 1.37 -0.34 4.29
N LEU A 93 0.97 -1.47 4.87
CA LEU A 93 1.26 -2.81 4.38
C LEU A 93 -0.01 -3.65 4.35
N ASP A 94 -0.08 -4.56 3.39
CA ASP A 94 -1.08 -5.64 3.43
C ASP A 94 -0.72 -6.68 4.50
N ALA A 95 -1.70 -7.46 4.93
CA ALA A 95 -1.55 -8.42 6.04
C ALA A 95 -0.81 -9.72 5.65
N HIS A 96 -0.24 -9.77 4.47
CA HIS A 96 0.45 -10.93 3.88
C HIS A 96 1.76 -10.51 3.18
N CYS A 97 2.55 -9.72 3.91
CA CYS A 97 3.84 -9.19 3.49
C CYS A 97 4.97 -9.75 4.33
N GLU A 98 6.19 -9.62 3.82
CA GLU A 98 7.43 -9.88 4.54
C GLU A 98 8.47 -8.81 4.20
N CYS A 99 8.90 -8.06 5.19
CA CYS A 99 9.93 -7.03 5.04
C CYS A 99 11.31 -7.67 5.00
N GLU A 100 12.14 -7.30 4.01
CA GLU A 100 13.49 -7.83 3.91
C GLU A 100 14.39 -7.24 5.01
N CYS A 101 15.11 -8.12 5.74
CA CYS A 101 15.92 -7.71 6.88
C CYS A 101 17.39 -7.41 6.55
N PHE A 102 17.92 -7.84 5.40
CA PHE A 102 19.37 -7.75 5.12
C PHE A 102 19.85 -6.35 4.75
N HIS A 103 19.01 -5.54 4.12
CA HIS A 103 19.38 -4.21 3.63
C HIS A 103 18.57 -3.08 4.23
N GLY A 104 17.65 -3.39 5.14
CA GLY A 104 16.70 -2.43 5.69
C GLY A 104 15.62 -2.05 4.65
N TRP A 105 14.37 -2.20 5.00
CA TRP A 105 13.25 -1.87 4.10
C TRP A 105 12.67 -0.48 4.39
N LEU A 106 12.67 -0.08 5.66
CA LEU A 106 12.01 1.14 6.14
C LEU A 106 12.87 2.38 5.93
N GLU A 107 14.17 2.29 6.19
CA GLU A 107 15.09 3.42 6.16
C GLU A 107 15.16 4.11 4.79
N PRO A 108 15.22 3.39 3.64
CA PRO A 108 15.22 4.03 2.34
C PRO A 108 13.94 4.82 2.06
N LEU A 109 12.77 4.30 2.51
CA LEU A 109 11.48 4.99 2.38
C LEU A 109 11.48 6.28 3.21
N LEU A 110 11.90 6.19 4.47
CA LEU A 110 11.96 7.35 5.37
C LEU A 110 12.98 8.39 4.91
N SER A 111 14.12 7.95 4.38
CA SER A 111 15.15 8.83 3.81
C SER A 111 14.58 9.64 2.65
N ARG A 112 13.88 8.98 1.74
CA ARG A 112 13.28 9.67 0.59
C ARG A 112 12.21 10.68 1.00
N ILE A 113 11.37 10.35 1.97
CA ILE A 113 10.36 11.28 2.52
C ILE A 113 11.01 12.46 3.24
N ALA A 114 12.13 12.25 3.93
CA ALA A 114 12.87 13.34 4.55
C ALA A 114 13.47 14.31 3.54
N GLU A 115 13.92 13.81 2.37
CA GLU A 115 14.44 14.63 1.26
C GLU A 115 13.32 15.32 0.49
N GLU A 116 12.21 14.65 0.27
CA GLU A 116 11.06 15.11 -0.51
C GLU A 116 9.75 14.78 0.24
N PRO A 117 9.28 15.67 1.11
CA PRO A 117 8.09 15.43 1.95
C PRO A 117 6.78 15.24 1.18
N THR A 118 6.75 15.59 -0.12
CA THR A 118 5.59 15.40 -1.00
C THR A 118 5.68 14.11 -1.83
N ALA A 119 6.74 13.31 -1.63
CA ALA A 119 6.84 12.01 -2.27
C ALA A 119 6.01 10.96 -1.53
N VAL A 120 5.24 10.20 -2.30
CA VAL A 120 4.61 8.95 -1.89
C VAL A 120 5.47 7.81 -2.43
N VAL A 121 6.04 7.03 -1.54
CA VAL A 121 7.08 6.07 -1.88
C VAL A 121 6.62 4.64 -1.63
N SER A 122 6.87 3.76 -2.60
CA SER A 122 6.58 2.34 -2.54
C SER A 122 7.88 1.56 -2.53
N PRO A 123 8.00 0.45 -1.78
CA PRO A 123 9.12 -0.46 -1.92
C PRO A 123 9.07 -1.16 -3.29
N ASP A 124 10.17 -1.72 -3.71
CA ASP A 124 10.20 -2.72 -4.79
C ASP A 124 9.57 -4.01 -4.26
N ILE A 125 8.54 -4.52 -4.95
CA ILE A 125 7.71 -5.60 -4.42
C ILE A 125 8.25 -6.95 -4.91
N ALA A 126 8.72 -7.76 -3.97
CA ALA A 126 9.08 -9.14 -4.21
C ALA A 126 7.84 -10.05 -4.18
N THR A 127 7.92 -11.19 -4.85
CA THR A 127 6.86 -12.20 -4.80
C THR A 127 7.16 -13.21 -3.71
N ILE A 128 6.16 -13.50 -2.88
CA ILE A 128 6.16 -14.66 -1.99
C ILE A 128 5.23 -15.71 -2.59
N ASP A 129 5.74 -16.91 -2.83
CA ASP A 129 4.93 -18.01 -3.36
C ASP A 129 3.84 -18.40 -2.34
N LEU A 130 2.60 -18.52 -2.80
CA LEU A 130 1.44 -18.80 -1.94
C LEU A 130 1.51 -20.16 -1.25
N ASN A 131 2.15 -21.16 -1.87
CA ASN A 131 2.18 -22.54 -1.38
C ASN A 131 3.45 -22.86 -0.59
N THR A 132 4.60 -22.38 -1.08
CA THR A 132 5.90 -22.65 -0.48
C THR A 132 6.37 -21.57 0.47
N PHE A 133 5.80 -20.37 0.38
CA PHE A 133 6.24 -19.16 1.06
C PHE A 133 7.70 -18.77 0.72
N GLU A 134 8.20 -19.23 -0.42
CA GLU A 134 9.51 -18.84 -0.93
C GLU A 134 9.50 -17.37 -1.36
N PHE A 135 10.51 -16.64 -0.92
CA PHE A 135 10.68 -15.22 -1.21
C PHE A 135 11.54 -15.04 -2.47
N ALA A 136 10.97 -14.49 -3.54
CA ALA A 136 11.65 -14.22 -4.80
C ALA A 136 11.86 -12.71 -4.97
N LYS A 137 13.12 -12.25 -5.01
CA LYS A 137 13.45 -10.84 -5.21
C LYS A 137 12.96 -10.33 -6.57
N PRO A 138 12.51 -9.05 -6.67
CA PRO A 138 11.94 -8.48 -7.90
C PRO A 138 12.97 -8.40 -9.05
N VAL A 139 14.21 -8.05 -8.72
CA VAL A 139 15.31 -7.91 -9.70
C VAL A 139 16.36 -8.96 -9.42
N GLN A 140 16.55 -9.86 -10.37
CA GLN A 140 17.60 -10.87 -10.35
C GLN A 140 18.33 -10.88 -11.69
N ASN A 141 19.66 -10.93 -11.65
CA ASN A 141 20.50 -11.23 -12.81
C ASN A 141 20.17 -10.43 -14.10
N GLY A 142 20.19 -9.11 -14.03
CA GLY A 142 20.00 -8.23 -15.19
C GLY A 142 18.55 -8.00 -15.60
N LYS A 143 17.56 -8.48 -14.86
CA LYS A 143 16.16 -8.08 -15.08
C LYS A 143 15.96 -6.61 -14.75
N GLN A 144 15.22 -5.92 -15.61
CA GLN A 144 14.89 -4.51 -15.38
C GLN A 144 13.79 -4.35 -14.33
N HIS A 145 13.86 -3.27 -13.55
CA HIS A 145 12.77 -2.88 -12.66
C HIS A 145 11.48 -2.60 -13.42
N SER A 146 10.37 -2.83 -12.75
CA SER A 146 9.03 -2.47 -13.21
C SER A 146 8.49 -1.27 -12.43
N ARG A 147 7.57 -0.54 -13.06
CA ARG A 147 6.79 0.49 -12.40
C ARG A 147 5.30 0.32 -12.70
N GLY A 148 4.45 1.01 -11.95
CA GLY A 148 3.01 0.98 -12.18
C GLY A 148 2.59 1.76 -13.41
N ASN A 149 1.58 1.27 -14.12
CA ASN A 149 0.83 1.98 -15.13
C ASN A 149 -0.67 1.77 -14.93
N PHE A 150 -1.47 2.40 -15.75
CA PHE A 150 -2.91 2.19 -15.82
C PHE A 150 -3.39 2.38 -17.25
N ASP A 151 -4.51 1.78 -17.59
CA ASP A 151 -5.18 1.94 -18.87
C ASP A 151 -6.37 2.92 -18.79
N TRP A 152 -7.04 3.15 -19.91
CA TRP A 152 -8.22 4.01 -19.97
C TRP A 152 -9.47 3.44 -19.29
N SER A 153 -9.39 2.22 -18.79
CA SER A 153 -10.40 1.64 -17.89
C SER A 153 -10.05 1.85 -16.42
N LEU A 154 -8.97 2.61 -16.15
CA LEU A 154 -8.43 2.86 -14.81
C LEU A 154 -8.01 1.57 -14.08
N THR A 155 -7.62 0.57 -14.86
CA THR A 155 -7.08 -0.69 -14.35
C THR A 155 -5.58 -0.57 -14.18
N PHE A 156 -5.09 -0.90 -12.97
CA PHE A 156 -3.67 -0.93 -12.66
C PHE A 156 -2.96 -2.06 -13.42
N GLY A 157 -1.74 -1.78 -13.86
CA GLY A 157 -0.85 -2.76 -14.47
C GLY A 157 0.62 -2.48 -14.15
N TRP A 158 1.48 -3.38 -14.58
CA TRP A 158 2.93 -3.22 -14.48
C TRP A 158 3.55 -3.02 -15.87
N GLU A 159 4.53 -2.15 -15.96
CA GLU A 159 5.35 -1.97 -17.16
C GLU A 159 6.84 -1.97 -16.80
N VAL A 160 7.68 -2.35 -17.75
CA VAL A 160 9.13 -2.17 -17.62
C VAL A 160 9.43 -0.68 -17.59
N VAL A 161 10.32 -0.25 -16.70
CA VAL A 161 10.74 1.17 -16.59
C VAL A 161 11.19 1.68 -17.97
N PRO A 162 10.54 2.74 -18.51
CA PRO A 162 10.86 3.25 -19.84
C PRO A 162 12.27 3.81 -19.96
N ALA A 163 12.82 3.80 -21.17
CA ALA A 163 14.20 4.28 -21.44
C ALA A 163 14.43 5.71 -20.92
N ARG A 164 13.46 6.62 -21.11
CA ARG A 164 13.56 8.01 -20.61
C ARG A 164 13.74 8.05 -19.08
N GLU A 165 13.00 7.22 -18.35
CA GLU A 165 13.10 7.17 -16.89
C GLU A 165 14.42 6.53 -16.44
N ARG A 166 14.88 5.47 -17.12
CA ARG A 166 16.21 4.90 -16.85
C ARG A 166 17.35 5.92 -17.06
N GLN A 167 17.25 6.73 -18.11
CA GLN A 167 18.25 7.78 -18.38
C GLN A 167 18.23 8.92 -17.36
N ARG A 168 17.06 9.24 -16.78
CA ARG A 168 16.94 10.25 -15.73
C ARG A 168 17.64 9.82 -14.44
N ARG A 169 17.63 8.54 -14.14
CA ARG A 169 18.25 7.97 -12.94
C ARG A 169 19.75 7.89 -13.10
N LYS A 170 20.50 8.33 -12.09
CA LYS A 170 21.97 8.30 -12.11
C LYS A 170 22.53 6.89 -11.96
N ASP A 171 21.84 6.06 -11.18
CA ASP A 171 22.17 4.66 -10.93
C ASP A 171 20.93 3.86 -10.52
N GLU A 172 21.10 2.57 -10.25
CA GLU A 172 20.00 1.65 -9.90
C GLU A 172 19.34 1.93 -8.54
N THR A 173 20.00 2.70 -7.66
CA THR A 173 19.47 3.04 -6.33
C THR A 173 18.54 4.25 -6.35
N PHE A 174 18.59 5.04 -7.43
CA PHE A 174 17.74 6.23 -7.56
C PHE A 174 16.26 5.90 -7.63
N PRO A 175 15.39 6.72 -6.99
CA PRO A 175 13.93 6.55 -7.06
C PRO A 175 13.42 6.48 -8.51
N ILE A 176 12.46 5.59 -8.73
CA ILE A 176 11.77 5.41 -10.02
C ILE A 176 10.46 6.18 -9.96
N LYS A 177 10.29 7.19 -10.81
CA LYS A 177 9.00 7.89 -10.94
C LYS A 177 7.99 6.98 -11.62
N SER A 178 6.84 6.83 -11.00
CA SER A 178 5.77 5.95 -11.45
C SER A 178 4.46 6.71 -11.63
N PRO A 179 3.73 6.50 -12.73
CA PRO A 179 2.39 7.09 -12.90
C PRO A 179 1.43 6.72 -11.78
N THR A 180 1.54 5.49 -11.29
CA THR A 180 0.73 4.94 -10.21
C THR A 180 1.53 3.86 -9.46
N PHE A 181 1.01 3.39 -8.35
CA PHE A 181 1.62 2.30 -7.55
C PHE A 181 0.58 1.21 -7.24
N ALA A 182 1.05 0.04 -6.80
CA ALA A 182 0.16 -1.09 -6.52
C ALA A 182 -0.86 -0.82 -5.40
N GLY A 183 -0.54 0.11 -4.50
CA GLY A 183 -1.46 0.61 -3.49
C GLY A 183 -1.50 -0.19 -2.17
N GLY A 184 -0.94 -1.41 -2.14
CA GLY A 184 -0.89 -2.23 -0.93
C GLY A 184 0.21 -1.81 0.04
N LEU A 185 1.36 -1.42 -0.50
CA LEU A 185 2.59 -1.17 0.23
C LEU A 185 3.14 0.21 -0.14
N PHE A 186 3.09 1.15 0.77
CA PHE A 186 3.66 2.49 0.55
C PHE A 186 3.85 3.27 1.84
N ALA A 187 4.67 4.30 1.78
CA ALA A 187 4.86 5.26 2.86
C ALA A 187 4.60 6.68 2.37
N ILE A 188 4.07 7.50 3.25
CA ILE A 188 3.72 8.91 3.00
C ILE A 188 3.91 9.71 4.29
N SER A 189 4.40 10.94 4.18
CA SER A 189 4.38 11.88 5.32
C SER A 189 2.94 12.03 5.83
N ARG A 190 2.73 11.88 7.15
CA ARG A 190 1.39 12.02 7.74
C ARG A 190 0.79 13.40 7.48
N SER A 191 1.58 14.46 7.63
CA SER A 191 1.13 15.82 7.35
C SER A 191 0.78 16.03 5.88
N TYR A 192 1.53 15.42 4.96
CA TYR A 192 1.21 15.48 3.53
C TYR A 192 -0.04 14.67 3.18
N PHE A 193 -0.21 13.48 3.75
CA PHE A 193 -1.43 12.68 3.61
C PHE A 193 -2.69 13.46 4.02
N GLU A 194 -2.63 14.15 5.15
CA GLU A 194 -3.70 15.02 5.63
C GLU A 194 -3.92 16.22 4.69
N HIS A 195 -2.82 16.87 4.27
CA HIS A 195 -2.85 18.06 3.41
C HIS A 195 -3.52 17.82 2.05
N ILE A 196 -3.26 16.68 1.40
CA ILE A 196 -3.87 16.33 0.11
C ILE A 196 -5.29 15.77 0.23
N GLY A 197 -5.84 15.70 1.45
CA GLY A 197 -7.19 15.21 1.72
C GLY A 197 -7.29 13.69 1.87
N SER A 198 -6.17 13.00 2.13
CA SER A 198 -6.12 11.55 2.37
C SER A 198 -6.71 10.70 1.22
N TYR A 199 -7.51 9.72 1.52
CA TYR A 199 -8.30 8.95 0.54
C TYR A 199 -9.68 9.57 0.31
N ASP A 200 -10.30 9.23 -0.82
CA ASP A 200 -11.75 9.42 -1.00
C ASP A 200 -12.50 8.45 -0.07
N ASP A 201 -13.08 8.98 1.00
CA ASP A 201 -13.76 8.22 2.05
C ASP A 201 -15.11 7.62 1.59
N GLN A 202 -15.57 7.97 0.38
CA GLN A 202 -16.77 7.42 -0.23
C GLN A 202 -16.48 6.22 -1.14
N MET A 203 -15.21 5.89 -1.37
CA MET A 203 -14.84 4.63 -2.00
C MET A 203 -15.05 3.47 -1.03
N GLU A 204 -15.65 2.39 -1.53
CA GLU A 204 -16.03 1.24 -0.71
C GLU A 204 -15.18 0.01 -1.03
N ILE A 205 -14.96 -0.82 -0.06
CA ILE A 205 -14.36 -2.15 -0.09
C ILE A 205 -12.95 -2.16 -0.65
N TRP A 206 -12.80 -2.16 -1.98
CA TRP A 206 -11.52 -2.30 -2.67
C TRP A 206 -11.65 -1.95 -4.16
N GLY A 207 -10.55 -1.44 -4.74
CA GLY A 207 -10.40 -1.22 -6.18
C GLY A 207 -10.51 0.24 -6.59
N GLY A 208 -9.54 0.70 -7.37
CA GLY A 208 -9.44 2.07 -7.87
C GLY A 208 -8.76 3.06 -6.92
N GLU A 209 -8.62 2.74 -5.65
CA GLU A 209 -8.03 3.63 -4.63
C GLU A 209 -6.55 3.96 -4.88
N ASN A 210 -5.81 3.02 -5.44
CA ASN A 210 -4.40 3.22 -5.75
C ASN A 210 -4.20 4.19 -6.93
N VAL A 211 -5.03 4.10 -7.94
CA VAL A 211 -5.00 5.02 -9.09
C VAL A 211 -5.53 6.39 -8.67
N GLU A 212 -6.58 6.45 -7.85
CA GLU A 212 -7.10 7.69 -7.27
C GLU A 212 -6.04 8.43 -6.46
N MET A 213 -5.39 7.74 -5.53
CA MET A 213 -4.32 8.32 -4.71
C MET A 213 -3.16 8.81 -5.59
N SER A 214 -2.83 8.08 -6.65
CA SER A 214 -1.77 8.48 -7.57
C SER A 214 -2.12 9.78 -8.32
N PHE A 215 -3.34 9.91 -8.82
CA PHE A 215 -3.80 11.14 -9.48
C PHE A 215 -3.83 12.31 -8.50
N ARG A 216 -4.36 12.09 -7.31
CA ARG A 216 -4.37 13.07 -6.21
C ARG A 216 -2.97 13.60 -5.93
N VAL A 217 -2.00 12.73 -5.74
CA VAL A 217 -0.61 13.09 -5.44
C VAL A 217 0.02 13.88 -6.58
N TRP A 218 -0.07 13.37 -7.81
CA TRP A 218 0.52 14.05 -8.97
C TRP A 218 -0.12 15.41 -9.24
N GLN A 219 -1.43 15.53 -9.16
CA GLN A 219 -2.14 16.78 -9.42
C GLN A 219 -2.00 17.78 -8.27
N CYS A 220 -1.76 17.33 -7.04
CA CYS A 220 -1.43 18.21 -5.91
C CYS A 220 0.06 18.57 -5.82
N GLY A 221 0.84 18.31 -6.85
CA GLY A 221 2.25 18.72 -6.96
C GLY A 221 3.24 17.80 -6.25
N GLY A 222 2.81 16.62 -5.81
CA GLY A 222 3.67 15.58 -5.24
C GLY A 222 4.25 14.64 -6.27
N GLN A 223 4.82 13.54 -5.82
CA GLN A 223 5.44 12.52 -6.65
C GLN A 223 5.09 11.13 -6.15
N VAL A 224 4.86 10.20 -7.07
CA VAL A 224 4.74 8.76 -6.78
C VAL A 224 6.01 8.08 -7.26
N GLU A 225 6.70 7.40 -6.34
CA GLU A 225 8.01 6.82 -6.60
C GLU A 225 8.11 5.39 -6.05
N ILE A 226 8.90 4.56 -6.73
CA ILE A 226 9.34 3.25 -6.23
C ILE A 226 10.80 3.41 -5.77
N ILE A 227 11.10 2.89 -4.59
CA ILE A 227 12.43 2.97 -3.97
C ILE A 227 13.12 1.61 -4.07
N PRO A 228 14.07 1.43 -5.02
CA PRO A 228 14.69 0.12 -5.29
C PRO A 228 15.48 -0.47 -4.12
N CYS A 229 15.98 0.40 -3.22
CA CYS A 229 16.71 -0.02 -2.03
C CYS A 229 15.81 -0.54 -0.91
N SER A 230 14.50 -0.41 -1.03
CA SER A 230 13.51 -0.97 -0.12
C SER A 230 12.81 -2.14 -0.79
N VAL A 231 12.90 -3.32 -0.20
CA VAL A 231 12.28 -4.54 -0.75
C VAL A 231 11.32 -5.13 0.28
N VAL A 232 10.09 -5.35 -0.14
CA VAL A 232 9.06 -6.01 0.67
C VAL A 232 8.39 -7.11 -0.16
N GLY A 233 8.37 -8.32 0.37
CA GLY A 233 7.67 -9.44 -0.24
C GLY A 233 6.15 -9.34 -0.01
N HIS A 234 5.40 -9.74 -1.02
CA HIS A 234 3.94 -9.81 -0.96
C HIS A 234 3.45 -11.15 -1.52
N VAL A 235 2.48 -11.76 -0.84
CA VAL A 235 1.84 -12.99 -1.31
C VAL A 235 0.79 -12.63 -2.34
N PHE A 236 1.09 -12.89 -3.63
CA PHE A 236 0.12 -12.70 -4.69
C PHE A 236 -0.80 -13.93 -4.82
N ARG A 237 -2.08 -13.67 -5.03
CA ARG A 237 -3.11 -14.70 -5.18
C ARG A 237 -3.71 -14.64 -6.57
N SER A 238 -3.97 -15.79 -7.18
CA SER A 238 -4.60 -15.88 -8.50
C SER A 238 -6.07 -15.42 -8.51
N LYS A 239 -6.72 -15.47 -7.35
CA LYS A 239 -8.08 -14.97 -7.14
C LYS A 239 -8.08 -13.95 -6.01
N SER A 240 -8.80 -12.85 -6.19
CA SER A 240 -8.95 -11.86 -5.13
C SER A 240 -9.57 -12.50 -3.89
N PRO A 241 -8.97 -12.35 -2.70
CA PRO A 241 -9.55 -12.81 -1.45
C PRO A 241 -10.68 -11.88 -0.97
N HIS A 242 -10.86 -10.74 -1.64
CA HIS A 242 -11.85 -9.76 -1.24
C HIS A 242 -13.26 -10.28 -1.49
N THR A 243 -14.07 -10.24 -0.47
CA THR A 243 -15.51 -10.47 -0.58
C THR A 243 -16.20 -9.13 -0.85
N PHE A 244 -17.17 -9.15 -1.75
CA PHE A 244 -17.93 -7.97 -2.11
C PHE A 244 -19.39 -8.14 -1.68
N PRO A 245 -19.75 -7.75 -0.43
CA PRO A 245 -21.10 -7.98 0.10
C PRO A 245 -22.21 -7.35 -0.74
N LYS A 246 -21.88 -6.25 -1.45
CA LYS A 246 -22.81 -5.52 -2.34
C LYS A 246 -22.56 -5.80 -3.84
N GLY A 247 -21.77 -6.84 -4.15
CA GLY A 247 -21.39 -7.17 -5.54
C GLY A 247 -20.16 -6.40 -6.04
N THR A 248 -19.60 -6.84 -7.17
CA THR A 248 -18.37 -6.29 -7.77
C THR A 248 -18.55 -4.93 -8.43
N GLN A 249 -19.78 -4.45 -8.59
CA GLN A 249 -20.08 -3.11 -9.13
C GLN A 249 -19.47 -1.98 -8.30
N VAL A 250 -19.07 -2.25 -7.06
CA VAL A 250 -18.35 -1.31 -6.21
C VAL A 250 -17.05 -0.82 -6.84
N ILE A 251 -16.35 -1.68 -7.58
CA ILE A 251 -15.11 -1.31 -8.28
C ILE A 251 -15.40 -0.27 -9.36
N SER A 252 -16.40 -0.50 -10.21
CA SER A 252 -16.83 0.46 -11.23
C SER A 252 -17.26 1.79 -10.61
N ARG A 253 -17.99 1.74 -9.51
CA ARG A 253 -18.39 2.94 -8.76
C ARG A 253 -17.19 3.73 -8.24
N ASN A 254 -16.19 3.06 -7.68
CA ASN A 254 -14.95 3.69 -7.25
C ASN A 254 -14.21 4.35 -8.43
N GLN A 255 -14.13 3.66 -9.57
CA GLN A 255 -13.51 4.19 -10.80
C GLN A 255 -14.26 5.41 -11.36
N VAL A 256 -15.60 5.40 -11.34
CA VAL A 256 -16.41 6.57 -11.72
C VAL A 256 -16.10 7.76 -10.83
N ARG A 257 -16.02 7.58 -9.52
CA ARG A 257 -15.64 8.67 -8.60
C ARG A 257 -14.28 9.25 -8.94
N LEU A 258 -13.29 8.40 -9.20
CA LEU A 258 -11.97 8.82 -9.65
C LEU A 258 -12.05 9.64 -10.95
N ALA A 259 -12.76 9.12 -11.96
CA ALA A 259 -12.87 9.76 -13.26
C ALA A 259 -13.53 11.15 -13.17
N GLU A 260 -14.61 11.26 -12.40
CA GLU A 260 -15.35 12.53 -12.24
C GLU A 260 -14.53 13.60 -11.52
N VAL A 261 -13.68 13.24 -10.58
CA VAL A 261 -12.90 14.20 -9.78
C VAL A 261 -11.57 14.57 -10.46
N TRP A 262 -10.88 13.61 -11.06
CA TRP A 262 -9.46 13.77 -11.43
C TRP A 262 -9.18 13.77 -12.93
N MET A 263 -10.13 13.40 -13.80
CA MET A 263 -9.83 13.23 -15.23
C MET A 263 -10.27 14.39 -16.12
N ASP A 264 -10.94 15.40 -15.58
CA ASP A 264 -11.48 16.51 -16.38
C ASP A 264 -12.22 16.00 -17.63
N ASP A 265 -11.95 16.55 -18.82
CA ASP A 265 -12.55 16.11 -20.08
C ASP A 265 -12.09 14.70 -20.53
N TYR A 266 -10.96 14.21 -19.99
CA TYR A 266 -10.47 12.85 -20.29
C TYR A 266 -11.39 11.74 -19.77
N LYS A 267 -12.28 12.03 -18.81
CA LYS A 267 -13.31 11.10 -18.36
C LYS A 267 -14.20 10.56 -19.50
N GLU A 268 -14.34 11.32 -20.57
CA GLU A 268 -15.08 10.87 -21.76
C GLU A 268 -14.45 9.61 -22.40
N ILE A 269 -13.11 9.49 -22.33
CA ILE A 269 -12.41 8.29 -22.82
C ILE A 269 -12.70 7.11 -21.90
N PHE A 270 -12.70 7.35 -20.58
CA PHE A 270 -13.08 6.33 -19.60
C PHE A 270 -14.50 5.79 -19.89
N TYR A 271 -15.50 6.66 -20.04
CA TYR A 271 -16.88 6.25 -20.31
C TYR A 271 -17.06 5.52 -21.65
N ARG A 272 -16.34 5.92 -22.70
CA ARG A 272 -16.35 5.19 -23.98
C ARG A 272 -15.79 3.78 -23.88
N ARG A 273 -14.86 3.54 -22.98
CA ARG A 273 -14.27 2.21 -22.71
C ARG A 273 -15.11 1.37 -21.76
N ASN A 274 -15.85 1.99 -20.87
CA ASN A 274 -16.62 1.33 -19.80
C ASN A 274 -18.11 1.69 -19.94
N GLN A 275 -18.78 1.12 -20.95
CA GLN A 275 -20.19 1.42 -21.24
C GLN A 275 -21.18 1.03 -20.13
N GLN A 276 -20.72 0.33 -19.10
CA GLN A 276 -21.51 -0.06 -17.92
C GLN A 276 -21.17 0.80 -16.68
N ALA A 277 -20.29 1.79 -16.80
CA ALA A 277 -19.91 2.67 -15.72
C ALA A 277 -20.94 3.77 -15.47
#